data_86bc502ca92484f3efc321c63d918a7f
#
_entry.id   86bc502ca92484f3efc321c63d918a7f
#
_cell.length_a   1.000
_cell.length_b   1.000
_cell.length_c   1.000
_cell.angle_alpha   90.00
_cell.angle_beta   90.00
_cell.angle_gamma   90.00
#
_symmetry.space_group_name_H-M   'P 1'
#
loop_
_entity.id
_entity.type
_entity.pdbx_description
1 polymer ?
#
loop_
_entity_poly.entity_id
_entity_poly.type
_entity_poly.pdbx_seq_one_letter_code
_entity_poly.pdbx_strand_id
1 'polypeptide(L)'
;FYDIENLNFSHTYSENNYRDYEFEYSERKSTQSSANYSYNFSDATFYPFKELINKDSNKLEWLKEFNFNPLPSNISFSANYNRRLYSQKFREINYNGVNSDNQIPLPGLKQTNFLFDWRMSLSQNITRSLRLNYSATNSNIISEDTDFQNSSLGIFDNFFNTGSPNNFGQSLSLNYILPFEYLPFLNFIDGSYTYTGNFNWERGSDVLSSIKSESGQILGRVNTIQNANTQNFVLNFNFNQIYREIPWLNSDENILKSLIKSII
;
A
#
# COMPACT_ATOMS: atom_id res chain seq x y z
N PHE A 1 12.48 19.98 -5.69
CA PHE A 1 12.60 18.70 -5.01
C PHE A 1 12.45 18.77 -3.49
N TYR A 2 12.59 19.95 -2.85
CA TYR A 2 12.58 20.08 -1.40
C TYR A 2 11.53 21.10 -0.92
N ASP A 3 10.32 21.03 -1.52
CA ASP A 3 9.22 21.89 -1.06
C ASP A 3 8.71 21.39 0.28
N ILE A 4 9.17 22.03 1.34
CA ILE A 4 8.71 21.80 2.72
C ILE A 4 7.19 22.01 2.82
N GLU A 5 6.60 22.82 1.95
CA GLU A 5 5.16 23.07 1.86
C GLU A 5 4.35 21.79 1.64
N ASN A 6 4.95 20.76 1.04
CA ASN A 6 4.31 19.46 0.82
C ASN A 6 4.40 18.52 2.01
N LEU A 7 5.09 18.92 3.09
CA LEU A 7 5.20 18.13 4.31
C LEU A 7 4.10 18.53 5.29
N ASN A 8 3.27 17.59 5.66
CA ASN A 8 2.28 17.73 6.72
C ASN A 8 2.70 16.87 7.91
N PHE A 9 2.80 17.49 9.08
CA PHE A 9 3.08 16.81 10.33
C PHE A 9 1.91 17.02 11.31
N SER A 10 1.47 15.94 11.94
CA SER A 10 0.48 16.01 13.02
C SER A 10 0.93 15.21 14.23
N HIS A 11 0.60 15.69 15.41
CA HIS A 11 0.87 15.02 16.67
C HIS A 11 -0.35 15.16 17.59
N THR A 12 -0.77 14.04 18.15
CA THR A 12 -1.88 13.99 19.11
C THR A 12 -1.45 13.19 20.32
N TYR A 13 -1.70 13.74 21.49
CA TYR A 13 -1.53 13.08 22.77
C TYR A 13 -2.86 13.03 23.51
N SER A 14 -3.17 11.91 24.10
CA SER A 14 -4.37 11.70 24.92
C SER A 14 -4.00 10.92 26.18
N GLU A 15 -4.50 11.35 27.31
CA GLU A 15 -4.33 10.70 28.59
C GLU A 15 -5.69 10.61 29.29
N ASN A 16 -5.98 9.44 29.83
CA ASN A 16 -7.19 9.19 30.59
C ASN A 16 -6.80 8.46 31.88
N ASN A 17 -7.12 9.05 33.00
CA ASN A 17 -6.88 8.52 34.34
C ASN A 17 -8.21 8.24 35.03
N TYR A 18 -8.39 7.04 35.52
CA TYR A 18 -9.59 6.61 36.23
C TYR A 18 -9.21 5.97 37.55
N ARG A 19 -10.00 6.25 38.59
CA ARG A 19 -9.87 5.66 39.93
C ARG A 19 -11.26 5.47 40.53
N ASP A 20 -11.44 4.36 41.16
CA ASP A 20 -12.69 4.07 41.92
C ASP A 20 -12.39 3.15 43.11
N TYR A 21 -13.43 2.52 43.66
CA TYR A 21 -13.25 1.61 44.79
C TYR A 21 -12.60 0.28 44.37
N GLU A 22 -12.71 -0.13 43.11
CA GLU A 22 -12.12 -1.37 42.58
C GLU A 22 -10.69 -1.12 42.07
N PHE A 23 -10.48 0.03 41.45
CA PHE A 23 -9.17 0.40 40.86
C PHE A 23 -8.43 1.39 41.74
N GLU A 24 -7.21 1.03 42.14
CA GLU A 24 -6.28 1.97 42.73
C GLU A 24 -5.85 3.02 41.70
N TYR A 25 -5.61 2.59 40.48
CA TYR A 25 -5.47 3.44 39.29
C TYR A 25 -5.75 2.64 38.01
N SER A 26 -6.26 3.32 37.00
CA SER A 26 -6.32 2.87 35.61
C SER A 26 -5.93 4.02 34.73
N GLU A 27 -4.80 3.92 34.07
CA GLU A 27 -4.20 4.95 33.23
C GLU A 27 -4.12 4.45 31.79
N ARG A 28 -4.62 5.25 30.86
CA ARG A 28 -4.50 5.01 29.44
C ARG A 28 -3.86 6.22 28.78
N LYS A 29 -2.66 6.03 28.24
CA LYS A 29 -1.94 7.04 27.47
C LYS A 29 -1.86 6.62 26.01
N SER A 30 -2.12 7.54 25.10
CA SER A 30 -1.90 7.31 23.67
C SER A 30 -1.24 8.52 23.04
N THR A 31 -0.26 8.26 22.19
CA THR A 31 0.32 9.28 21.32
C THR A 31 0.34 8.78 19.89
N GLN A 32 -0.05 9.64 18.99
CA GLN A 32 -0.01 9.41 17.57
C GLN A 32 0.70 10.57 16.89
N SER A 33 1.75 10.27 16.13
CA SER A 33 2.46 11.24 15.32
C SER A 33 2.44 10.78 13.89
N SER A 34 2.10 11.65 12.96
CA SER A 34 2.14 11.33 11.54
C SER A 34 2.90 12.40 10.76
N ALA A 35 3.66 11.93 9.79
CA ALA A 35 4.34 12.77 8.80
C ALA A 35 3.89 12.30 7.41
N ASN A 36 3.38 13.22 6.61
CA ASN A 36 2.93 12.93 5.25
C ASN A 36 3.61 13.90 4.29
N TYR A 37 4.18 13.35 3.24
CA TYR A 37 4.78 14.10 2.16
C TYR A 37 4.20 13.63 0.83
N SER A 38 3.82 14.57 -0.04
CA SER A 38 3.34 14.25 -1.39
C SER A 38 3.83 15.30 -2.36
N TYR A 39 4.45 14.86 -3.44
CA TYR A 39 4.95 15.75 -4.48
C TYR A 39 4.42 15.33 -5.85
N ASN A 40 3.83 16.30 -6.56
CA ASN A 40 3.38 16.15 -7.93
C ASN A 40 4.41 16.83 -8.84
N PHE A 41 4.98 16.06 -9.75
CA PHE A 41 5.93 16.58 -10.74
C PHE A 41 5.18 17.23 -11.89
N SER A 42 5.79 18.27 -12.46
CA SER A 42 5.32 18.84 -13.73
C SER A 42 5.49 17.81 -14.84
N ASP A 43 4.58 17.81 -15.80
CA ASP A 43 4.70 16.97 -16.98
C ASP A 43 5.95 17.33 -17.78
N ALA A 44 6.84 16.38 -17.95
CA ALA A 44 8.08 16.49 -18.73
C ALA A 44 8.06 15.60 -19.98
N THR A 45 6.87 15.34 -20.49
CA THR A 45 6.70 14.49 -21.68
C THR A 45 7.42 15.08 -22.89
N PHE A 46 8.30 14.30 -23.50
CA PHE A 46 8.96 14.66 -24.75
C PHE A 46 8.65 13.65 -25.84
N TYR A 47 8.76 14.10 -27.09
CA TYR A 47 8.45 13.35 -28.30
C TYR A 47 9.71 13.20 -29.12
N PRO A 48 10.50 12.11 -28.97
CA PRO A 48 11.81 11.97 -29.55
C PRO A 48 11.83 11.96 -31.09
N PHE A 49 10.73 11.53 -31.71
CA PHE A 49 10.64 11.35 -33.16
C PHE A 49 9.83 12.44 -33.88
N LYS A 50 9.26 13.40 -33.14
CA LYS A 50 8.34 14.41 -33.71
C LYS A 50 9.00 15.30 -34.75
N GLU A 51 10.28 15.63 -34.53
CA GLU A 51 11.06 16.48 -35.44
C GLU A 51 11.76 15.71 -36.59
N LEU A 52 11.99 14.39 -36.37
CA LEU A 52 12.71 13.55 -37.34
C LEU A 52 11.83 13.07 -38.49
N ILE A 53 10.50 13.07 -38.31
CA ILE A 53 9.54 12.54 -39.28
C ILE A 53 8.88 13.71 -40.01
N ASN A 54 9.01 13.76 -41.32
CA ASN A 54 8.39 14.77 -42.19
C ASN A 54 6.87 14.82 -41.96
N LYS A 55 6.32 16.04 -41.99
CA LYS A 55 4.89 16.31 -41.72
C LYS A 55 3.92 15.58 -42.66
N ASP A 56 4.39 15.16 -43.83
CA ASP A 56 3.54 14.58 -44.89
C ASP A 56 3.50 13.04 -44.90
N SER A 57 4.18 12.35 -43.97
CA SER A 57 4.17 10.89 -43.96
C SER A 57 3.14 10.34 -42.96
N ASN A 58 1.91 10.11 -43.43
CA ASN A 58 0.86 9.44 -42.67
C ASN A 58 1.21 7.98 -42.27
N LYS A 59 2.24 7.40 -42.89
CA LYS A 59 2.62 6.00 -42.66
C LYS A 59 3.37 5.76 -41.34
N LEU A 60 3.92 6.79 -40.71
CA LEU A 60 4.72 6.71 -39.47
C LEU A 60 4.11 7.52 -38.32
N GLU A 61 2.81 7.72 -38.36
CA GLU A 61 2.08 8.52 -37.36
C GLU A 61 2.23 7.95 -35.95
N TRP A 62 2.18 6.63 -35.82
CA TRP A 62 2.41 5.93 -34.55
C TRP A 62 3.80 6.23 -33.93
N LEU A 63 4.83 6.39 -34.75
CA LEU A 63 6.18 6.70 -34.28
C LEU A 63 6.31 8.19 -33.91
N LYS A 64 5.59 9.06 -34.61
CA LYS A 64 5.57 10.50 -34.37
C LYS A 64 4.85 10.83 -33.05
N GLU A 65 3.82 10.06 -32.70
CA GLU A 65 3.06 10.19 -31.46
C GLU A 65 3.72 9.45 -30.27
N PHE A 66 4.82 8.71 -30.54
CA PHE A 66 5.57 8.09 -29.45
C PHE A 66 6.09 9.15 -28.49
N ASN A 67 5.77 9.01 -27.24
CA ASN A 67 6.11 9.95 -26.19
C ASN A 67 6.68 9.21 -24.97
N PHE A 68 7.48 9.93 -24.21
CA PHE A 68 8.11 9.39 -23.02
C PHE A 68 8.20 10.47 -21.95
N ASN A 69 7.77 10.14 -20.74
CA ASN A 69 7.92 11.00 -19.57
C ASN A 69 8.91 10.35 -18.58
N PRO A 70 10.10 10.94 -18.39
CA PRO A 70 11.11 10.39 -17.49
C PRO A 70 10.80 10.65 -16.01
N LEU A 71 9.91 11.61 -15.71
CA LEU A 71 9.61 11.99 -14.35
C LEU A 71 8.35 11.24 -13.83
N PRO A 72 8.33 10.85 -12.56
CA PRO A 72 7.11 10.37 -11.95
C PRO A 72 6.03 11.45 -11.97
N SER A 73 4.77 11.05 -12.02
CA SER A 73 3.65 11.98 -11.92
C SER A 73 3.43 12.39 -10.47
N ASN A 74 3.54 11.44 -9.55
CA ASN A 74 3.38 11.67 -8.12
C ASN A 74 4.27 10.73 -7.31
N ILE A 75 4.86 11.24 -6.25
CA ILE A 75 5.50 10.46 -5.19
C ILE A 75 4.85 10.86 -3.88
N SER A 76 4.43 9.89 -3.08
CA SER A 76 3.96 10.15 -1.73
C SER A 76 4.62 9.21 -0.73
N PHE A 77 4.83 9.73 0.47
CA PHE A 77 5.36 9.00 1.61
C PHE A 77 4.56 9.39 2.86
N SER A 78 4.18 8.42 3.64
CA SER A 78 3.55 8.63 4.93
C SER A 78 4.21 7.75 6.00
N ALA A 79 4.41 8.32 7.17
CA ALA A 79 4.95 7.63 8.34
C ALA A 79 4.05 7.92 9.53
N ASN A 80 3.71 6.89 10.30
CA ASN A 80 2.86 7.00 11.47
C ASN A 80 3.48 6.26 12.66
N TYR A 81 3.64 6.99 13.76
CA TYR A 81 3.92 6.42 15.07
C TYR A 81 2.62 6.35 15.85
N ASN A 82 2.28 5.17 16.34
CA ASN A 82 1.12 4.93 17.17
C ASN A 82 1.57 4.20 18.44
N ARG A 83 1.52 4.89 19.57
CA ARG A 83 1.93 4.33 20.84
C ARG A 83 0.78 4.38 21.83
N ARG A 84 0.46 3.24 22.40
CA ARG A 84 -0.56 3.09 23.43
C ARG A 84 0.04 2.40 24.62
N LEU A 85 -0.14 3.02 25.79
CA LEU A 85 0.24 2.48 27.07
C LEU A 85 -1.01 2.38 27.93
N TYR A 86 -1.25 1.21 28.44
CA TYR A 86 -2.30 0.93 29.40
C TYR A 86 -1.67 0.41 30.70
N SER A 87 -2.00 1.03 31.82
CA SER A 87 -1.52 0.64 33.13
C SER A 87 -2.67 0.64 34.12
N GLN A 88 -2.86 -0.44 34.85
CA GLN A 88 -3.91 -0.53 35.86
C GLN A 88 -3.44 -1.33 37.08
N LYS A 89 -3.99 -1.00 38.22
CA LYS A 89 -3.84 -1.75 39.45
C LYS A 89 -5.15 -1.81 40.19
N PHE A 90 -5.53 -3.02 40.58
CA PHE A 90 -6.70 -3.23 41.42
C PHE A 90 -6.37 -2.85 42.84
N ARG A 91 -7.37 -2.31 43.54
CA ARG A 91 -7.27 -2.00 44.97
C ARG A 91 -7.39 -3.25 45.78
N GLU A 92 -6.51 -3.41 46.76
CA GLU A 92 -6.60 -4.49 47.74
C GLU A 92 -7.67 -4.14 48.75
N ILE A 93 -8.77 -4.89 48.75
CA ILE A 93 -9.87 -4.71 49.69
C ILE A 93 -9.71 -5.77 50.76
N ASN A 94 -9.21 -5.36 51.94
CA ASN A 94 -9.12 -6.23 53.10
C ASN A 94 -10.48 -6.39 53.75
N TYR A 95 -11.16 -7.51 53.52
CA TYR A 95 -12.50 -7.77 54.02
C TYR A 95 -12.53 -8.13 55.52
N ASN A 96 -11.41 -8.55 56.13
CA ASN A 96 -11.46 -9.21 57.46
C ASN A 96 -10.65 -8.55 58.57
N GLY A 97 -10.15 -7.32 58.43
CA GLY A 97 -9.46 -6.63 59.53
C GLY A 97 -8.22 -7.38 60.14
N VAL A 98 -7.83 -8.50 59.54
CA VAL A 98 -6.66 -9.27 59.96
C VAL A 98 -5.43 -8.59 59.36
N ASN A 99 -4.55 -8.05 60.19
CA ASN A 99 -3.23 -7.59 59.81
C ASN A 99 -2.48 -8.77 59.14
N SER A 100 -2.52 -8.85 57.85
CA SER A 100 -1.86 -9.91 57.10
C SER A 100 -0.53 -9.39 56.57
N ASP A 101 0.50 -9.52 57.40
CA ASP A 101 1.91 -9.35 56.96
C ASP A 101 2.31 -10.35 55.85
N ASN A 102 1.41 -11.24 55.44
CA ASN A 102 1.61 -12.31 54.47
C ASN A 102 0.75 -12.17 53.19
N GLN A 103 0.10 -11.04 52.96
CA GLN A 103 -0.64 -10.87 51.69
C GLN A 103 0.30 -10.62 50.53
N ILE A 104 0.16 -11.41 49.47
CA ILE A 104 0.86 -11.17 48.19
C ILE A 104 0.18 -9.97 47.52
N PRO A 105 0.86 -8.84 47.37
CA PRO A 105 0.26 -7.66 46.75
C PRO A 105 -0.17 -7.96 45.31
N LEU A 106 -1.35 -7.48 44.93
CA LEU A 106 -1.80 -7.58 43.55
C LEU A 106 -0.88 -6.78 42.62
N PRO A 107 -0.27 -7.42 41.62
CA PRO A 107 0.62 -6.73 40.71
C PRO A 107 -0.15 -5.71 39.85
N GLY A 108 0.50 -4.58 39.56
CA GLY A 108 0.02 -3.66 38.54
C GLY A 108 0.17 -4.29 37.16
N LEU A 109 -0.88 -4.18 36.36
CA LEU A 109 -0.86 -4.61 34.96
C LEU A 109 -0.40 -3.44 34.08
N LYS A 110 0.60 -3.66 33.25
CA LYS A 110 1.08 -2.68 32.27
C LYS A 110 1.16 -3.34 30.91
N GLN A 111 0.55 -2.72 29.91
CA GLN A 111 0.54 -3.19 28.52
C GLN A 111 0.99 -2.05 27.61
N THR A 112 1.93 -2.34 26.75
CA THR A 112 2.40 -1.41 25.71
C THR A 112 2.09 -1.97 24.34
N ASN A 113 1.68 -1.07 23.44
CA ASN A 113 1.51 -1.37 22.02
C ASN A 113 2.08 -0.18 21.23
N PHE A 114 3.33 -0.32 20.81
CA PHE A 114 4.07 0.71 20.10
C PHE A 114 4.35 0.24 18.68
N LEU A 115 3.74 0.92 17.70
CA LEU A 115 3.80 0.60 16.29
C LEU A 115 4.40 1.76 15.52
N PHE A 116 5.14 1.42 14.48
CA PHE A 116 5.58 2.35 13.45
C PHE A 116 5.21 1.82 12.08
N ASP A 117 4.37 2.55 11.39
CA ASP A 117 3.88 2.21 10.06
C ASP A 117 4.39 3.22 9.05
N TRP A 118 4.84 2.75 7.88
CA TRP A 118 5.11 3.65 6.77
C TRP A 118 4.52 3.11 5.46
N ARG A 119 4.19 4.03 4.59
CA ARG A 119 3.71 3.78 3.24
C ARG A 119 4.40 4.70 2.26
N MET A 120 4.78 4.14 1.14
CA MET A 120 5.30 4.86 -0.02
C MET A 120 4.44 4.53 -1.23
N SER A 121 4.14 5.52 -2.06
CA SER A 121 3.56 5.29 -3.38
C SER A 121 4.24 6.15 -4.44
N LEU A 122 4.33 5.58 -5.63
CA LEU A 122 4.88 6.21 -6.82
C LEU A 122 3.93 5.93 -7.98
N SER A 123 3.53 6.98 -8.67
CA SER A 123 2.74 6.90 -9.90
C SER A 123 3.52 7.56 -11.03
N GLN A 124 3.67 6.87 -12.14
CA GLN A 124 4.39 7.37 -13.31
C GLN A 124 3.62 7.07 -14.59
N ASN A 125 3.36 8.09 -15.38
CA ASN A 125 2.90 7.94 -16.75
C ASN A 125 4.15 7.87 -17.65
N ILE A 126 4.65 6.65 -17.89
CA ILE A 126 5.88 6.43 -18.71
C ILE A 126 5.64 6.93 -20.13
N THR A 127 4.47 6.62 -20.68
CA THR A 127 3.95 7.17 -21.92
C THR A 127 2.49 7.57 -21.71
N ARG A 128 1.83 8.19 -22.68
CA ARG A 128 0.38 8.42 -22.64
C ARG A 128 -0.43 7.13 -22.51
N SER A 129 0.12 6.04 -23.05
CA SER A 129 -0.54 4.73 -23.08
C SER A 129 -0.08 3.78 -21.98
N LEU A 130 1.07 4.05 -21.33
CA LEU A 130 1.66 3.17 -20.32
C LEU A 130 1.79 3.89 -18.97
N ARG A 131 1.07 3.40 -17.99
CA ARG A 131 1.10 3.88 -16.60
C ARG A 131 1.64 2.81 -15.68
N LEU A 132 2.55 3.21 -14.81
CA LEU A 132 3.10 2.42 -13.74
C LEU A 132 2.65 3.01 -12.40
N ASN A 133 2.14 2.14 -11.51
CA ASN A 133 1.89 2.48 -10.12
C ASN A 133 2.61 1.48 -9.23
N TYR A 134 3.36 1.98 -8.28
CA TYR A 134 4.04 1.18 -7.28
C TYR A 134 3.64 1.66 -5.89
N SER A 135 3.38 0.73 -4.99
CA SER A 135 3.16 1.03 -3.58
C SER A 135 3.88 0.03 -2.70
N ALA A 136 4.41 0.52 -1.59
CA ALA A 136 5.01 -0.30 -0.55
C ALA A 136 4.47 0.14 0.81
N THR A 137 4.20 -0.83 1.68
CA THR A 137 3.72 -0.62 3.05
C THR A 137 4.52 -1.48 3.99
N ASN A 138 4.81 -0.95 5.16
CA ASN A 138 5.48 -1.69 6.21
C ASN A 138 4.89 -1.34 7.56
N SER A 139 4.72 -2.33 8.41
CA SER A 139 4.31 -2.17 9.80
C SER A 139 5.37 -2.79 10.69
N ASN A 140 5.90 -1.99 11.60
CA ASN A 140 6.92 -2.39 12.56
C ASN A 140 6.35 -2.41 13.96
N ILE A 141 6.76 -3.39 14.75
CA ILE A 141 6.52 -3.43 16.18
C ILE A 141 7.76 -2.84 16.88
N ILE A 142 7.55 -1.75 17.63
CA ILE A 142 8.61 -1.13 18.44
C ILE A 142 8.67 -1.83 19.80
N SER A 143 7.52 -2.00 20.43
CA SER A 143 7.39 -2.74 21.69
C SER A 143 5.96 -3.27 21.79
N GLU A 144 5.87 -4.56 22.04
CA GLU A 144 4.65 -5.26 22.41
C GLU A 144 5.01 -6.07 23.66
N ASP A 145 4.87 -5.42 24.80
CA ASP A 145 5.24 -6.05 26.05
C ASP A 145 3.98 -6.66 26.68
N THR A 146 3.95 -7.98 26.67
CA THR A 146 2.90 -8.77 27.35
C THR A 146 3.34 -9.17 28.74
N ASP A 147 4.56 -8.90 29.13
CA ASP A 147 5.10 -9.22 30.44
C ASP A 147 4.73 -8.11 31.43
N PHE A 148 3.64 -8.32 32.15
CA PHE A 148 2.98 -7.35 33.02
C PHE A 148 3.86 -6.81 34.18
N GLN A 149 5.05 -7.34 34.40
CA GLN A 149 5.86 -7.00 35.57
C GLN A 149 7.08 -6.14 35.26
N ASN A 150 7.57 -6.08 34.03
CA ASN A 150 8.88 -5.49 33.71
C ASN A 150 8.89 -4.40 32.64
N SER A 151 7.75 -3.98 32.10
CA SER A 151 7.76 -2.91 31.13
C SER A 151 8.10 -1.56 31.77
N SER A 152 9.37 -1.18 31.67
CA SER A 152 9.85 0.11 32.15
C SER A 152 9.65 1.25 31.15
N LEU A 153 9.26 0.95 29.90
CA LEU A 153 9.15 1.95 28.84
C LEU A 153 8.02 2.94 29.09
N GLY A 154 8.34 4.21 29.11
CA GLY A 154 7.40 5.31 29.05
C GLY A 154 6.88 5.53 27.63
N ILE A 155 5.78 6.27 27.49
CA ILE A 155 5.15 6.52 26.19
C ILE A 155 6.03 7.30 25.21
N PHE A 156 6.99 8.08 25.72
CA PHE A 156 7.92 8.87 24.91
C PHE A 156 9.33 8.26 24.83
N ASP A 157 9.58 7.14 25.53
CA ASP A 157 10.91 6.51 25.53
C ASP A 157 11.23 5.95 24.15
N ASN A 158 12.47 6.10 23.73
CA ASN A 158 12.95 5.63 22.42
C ASN A 158 12.05 6.09 21.24
N PHE A 159 11.67 7.37 21.24
CA PHE A 159 10.70 7.90 20.27
C PHE A 159 11.10 7.69 18.82
N PHE A 160 12.40 7.74 18.49
CA PHE A 160 12.91 7.54 17.13
C PHE A 160 13.22 6.08 16.78
N ASN A 161 12.92 5.14 17.68
CA ASN A 161 13.09 3.73 17.36
C ASN A 161 11.99 3.30 16.38
N THR A 162 12.38 2.76 15.24
CA THR A 162 11.47 2.26 14.20
C THR A 162 11.06 0.80 14.43
N GLY A 163 11.62 0.11 15.42
CA GLY A 163 11.27 -1.26 15.78
C GLY A 163 11.72 -2.32 14.77
N SER A 164 11.08 -3.48 14.88
CA SER A 164 11.31 -4.64 14.00
C SER A 164 10.16 -4.82 13.01
N PRO A 165 10.45 -5.15 11.75
CA PRO A 165 9.40 -5.42 10.76
C PRO A 165 8.47 -6.55 11.23
N ASN A 166 7.17 -6.30 11.11
CA ASN A 166 6.12 -7.26 11.39
C ASN A 166 5.37 -7.68 10.13
N ASN A 167 5.10 -6.70 9.27
CA ASN A 167 4.44 -6.94 7.99
C ASN A 167 5.05 -6.02 6.94
N PHE A 168 5.31 -6.54 5.75
CA PHE A 168 5.77 -5.77 4.61
C PHE A 168 4.99 -6.21 3.36
N GLY A 169 4.39 -5.24 2.68
CA GLY A 169 3.66 -5.46 1.44
C GLY A 169 4.14 -4.53 0.35
N GLN A 170 4.18 -5.02 -0.87
CA GLN A 170 4.38 -4.19 -2.06
C GLN A 170 3.48 -4.62 -3.20
N SER A 171 3.07 -3.66 -4.00
CA SER A 171 2.25 -3.87 -5.18
C SER A 171 2.80 -3.06 -6.35
N LEU A 172 2.93 -3.70 -7.50
CA LEU A 172 3.28 -3.08 -8.76
C LEU A 172 2.12 -3.28 -9.73
N SER A 173 1.60 -2.21 -10.31
CA SER A 173 0.57 -2.26 -11.35
C SER A 173 1.06 -1.53 -12.60
N LEU A 174 0.98 -2.23 -13.73
CA LEU A 174 1.23 -1.70 -15.07
C LEU A 174 -0.08 -1.70 -15.84
N ASN A 175 -0.48 -0.54 -16.34
CA ASN A 175 -1.65 -0.40 -17.21
C ASN A 175 -1.18 0.11 -18.56
N TYR A 176 -1.38 -0.69 -19.60
CA TYR A 176 -1.00 -0.37 -20.96
C TYR A 176 -2.23 -0.34 -21.87
N ILE A 177 -2.50 0.81 -22.45
CA ILE A 177 -3.51 0.97 -23.51
C ILE A 177 -2.76 0.76 -24.83
N LEU A 178 -3.17 -0.27 -25.58
CA LEU A 178 -2.55 -0.62 -26.86
C LEU A 178 -2.89 0.47 -27.89
N PRO A 179 -1.89 1.10 -28.50
CA PRO A 179 -2.12 2.25 -29.39
C PRO A 179 -2.55 1.81 -30.80
N PHE A 180 -3.58 0.97 -30.88
CA PHE A 180 -4.11 0.46 -32.17
C PHE A 180 -4.69 1.57 -33.04
N GLU A 181 -5.12 2.69 -32.44
CA GLU A 181 -5.62 3.87 -33.16
C GLU A 181 -4.61 4.48 -34.14
N TYR A 182 -3.30 4.32 -33.88
CA TYR A 182 -2.24 4.80 -34.76
C TYR A 182 -1.79 3.77 -35.80
N LEU A 183 -2.31 2.54 -35.74
CA LEU A 183 -1.96 1.50 -36.70
C LEU A 183 -3.02 1.44 -37.81
N PRO A 184 -2.59 1.63 -39.08
CA PRO A 184 -3.54 1.51 -40.20
C PRO A 184 -4.20 0.13 -40.17
N PHE A 185 -5.50 0.07 -40.36
CA PHE A 185 -6.35 -1.13 -40.32
C PHE A 185 -6.62 -1.75 -38.93
N LEU A 186 -6.14 -1.19 -37.83
CA LEU A 186 -6.41 -1.69 -36.46
C LEU A 186 -7.13 -0.68 -35.58
N ASN A 187 -7.44 0.49 -36.10
CA ASN A 187 -8.11 1.59 -35.40
C ASN A 187 -9.54 1.28 -34.89
N PHE A 188 -10.12 0.16 -35.34
CA PHE A 188 -11.41 -0.37 -34.86
C PHE A 188 -11.26 -1.28 -33.62
N ILE A 189 -10.02 -1.49 -33.14
CA ILE A 189 -9.73 -2.32 -31.98
C ILE A 189 -9.26 -1.44 -30.84
N ASP A 190 -9.96 -1.49 -29.70
CA ASP A 190 -9.48 -0.94 -28.45
C ASP A 190 -8.90 -2.06 -27.60
N GLY A 191 -7.63 -1.95 -27.26
CA GLY A 191 -6.93 -2.96 -26.49
C GLY A 191 -6.33 -2.39 -25.23
N SER A 192 -6.42 -3.14 -24.13
CA SER A 192 -5.73 -2.81 -22.90
C SER A 192 -5.13 -4.04 -22.24
N TYR A 193 -3.99 -3.85 -21.63
CA TYR A 193 -3.29 -4.85 -20.84
C TYR A 193 -2.99 -4.31 -19.45
N THR A 194 -3.39 -5.05 -18.44
CA THR A 194 -3.10 -4.73 -17.04
C THR A 194 -2.34 -5.88 -16.40
N TYR A 195 -1.21 -5.56 -15.82
CA TYR A 195 -0.44 -6.45 -14.97
C TYR A 195 -0.45 -5.93 -13.54
N THR A 196 -0.72 -6.80 -12.57
CA THR A 196 -0.60 -6.47 -11.15
C THR A 196 0.19 -7.58 -10.46
N GLY A 197 1.31 -7.21 -9.84
CA GLY A 197 2.12 -8.09 -9.02
C GLY A 197 2.08 -7.64 -7.57
N ASN A 198 1.80 -8.57 -6.66
CA ASN A 198 1.74 -8.33 -5.22
C ASN A 198 2.74 -9.24 -4.51
N PHE A 199 3.42 -8.67 -3.52
CA PHE A 199 4.28 -9.37 -2.60
C PHE A 199 3.87 -9.01 -1.18
N ASN A 200 3.68 -10.00 -0.32
CA ASN A 200 3.46 -9.83 1.11
C ASN A 200 4.43 -10.71 1.89
N TRP A 201 5.02 -10.11 2.90
CA TRP A 201 5.80 -10.80 3.92
C TRP A 201 5.19 -10.50 5.29
N GLU A 202 5.03 -11.53 6.09
CA GLU A 202 4.50 -11.45 7.45
C GLU A 202 5.41 -12.22 8.40
N ARG A 203 5.73 -11.59 9.51
CA ARG A 203 6.54 -12.17 10.58
C ARG A 203 5.76 -13.28 11.27
N GLY A 204 6.41 -14.41 11.44
CA GLY A 204 5.83 -15.52 12.19
C GLY A 204 5.64 -15.20 13.69
N SER A 205 4.71 -15.90 14.31
CA SER A 205 4.38 -15.75 15.73
C SER A 205 5.58 -16.03 16.63
N ASP A 206 5.78 -15.20 17.64
CA ASP A 206 6.79 -15.39 18.68
C ASP A 206 6.52 -16.61 19.55
N VAL A 207 5.24 -17.01 19.68
CA VAL A 207 4.85 -18.21 20.42
C VAL A 207 5.50 -19.46 19.80
N LEU A 208 5.56 -19.54 18.45
CA LEU A 208 6.21 -20.68 17.78
C LEU A 208 7.72 -20.71 17.99
N SER A 209 8.35 -19.54 18.21
CA SER A 209 9.80 -19.48 18.47
C SER A 209 10.20 -20.01 19.85
N SER A 210 9.24 -20.14 20.77
CA SER A 210 9.46 -20.67 22.12
C SER A 210 9.19 -22.18 22.22
N ILE A 211 8.58 -22.80 21.20
CA ILE A 211 8.26 -24.23 21.19
C ILE A 211 9.51 -25.04 20.84
N LYS A 212 9.84 -26.00 21.70
CA LYS A 212 10.90 -26.96 21.44
C LYS A 212 10.31 -28.20 20.77
N SER A 213 10.97 -28.68 19.75
CA SER A 213 10.71 -29.99 19.13
C SER A 213 10.98 -31.11 20.15
N GLU A 214 10.45 -32.32 19.94
CA GLU A 214 10.79 -33.53 20.73
C GLU A 214 12.30 -33.80 20.79
N SER A 215 13.06 -33.35 19.78
CA SER A 215 14.54 -33.40 19.76
C SER A 215 15.22 -32.27 20.56
N GLY A 216 14.47 -31.39 21.21
CA GLY A 216 15.00 -30.26 22.00
C GLY A 216 15.44 -29.05 21.16
N GLN A 217 15.30 -29.10 19.84
CA GLN A 217 15.58 -27.96 18.96
C GLN A 217 14.44 -26.92 19.04
N ILE A 218 14.81 -25.65 19.14
CA ILE A 218 13.83 -24.55 19.05
C ILE A 218 13.32 -24.49 17.63
N LEU A 219 12.00 -24.60 17.47
CA LEU A 219 11.32 -24.40 16.19
C LEU A 219 11.35 -22.90 15.87
N GLY A 220 12.32 -22.40 15.22
CA GLY A 220 12.47 -20.96 14.92
C GLY A 220 11.18 -20.31 14.36
N ARG A 221 11.16 -18.98 14.30
CA ARG A 221 10.06 -18.23 13.66
C ARG A 221 9.87 -18.65 12.22
N VAL A 222 8.66 -18.99 11.84
CA VAL A 222 8.30 -19.28 10.45
C VAL A 222 7.58 -18.07 9.87
N ASN A 223 8.29 -17.31 9.03
CA ASN A 223 7.70 -16.17 8.34
C ASN A 223 6.88 -16.64 7.13
N THR A 224 5.82 -15.91 6.82
CA THR A 224 4.97 -16.19 5.64
C THR A 224 5.36 -15.25 4.51
N ILE A 225 5.52 -15.81 3.31
CA ILE A 225 5.73 -15.07 2.08
C ILE A 225 4.62 -15.45 1.10
N GLN A 226 3.95 -14.43 0.55
CA GLN A 226 2.91 -14.61 -0.46
C GLN A 226 3.24 -13.75 -1.68
N ASN A 227 3.28 -14.40 -2.85
CA ASN A 227 3.38 -13.74 -4.15
C ASN A 227 2.13 -14.03 -4.95
N ALA A 228 1.56 -13.00 -5.54
CA ALA A 228 0.45 -13.13 -6.47
C ALA A 228 0.67 -12.22 -7.68
N ASN A 229 0.30 -12.70 -8.86
CA ASN A 229 0.21 -11.85 -10.03
C ASN A 229 -1.12 -12.07 -10.75
N THR A 230 -1.60 -11.01 -11.35
CA THR A 230 -2.80 -11.02 -12.18
C THR A 230 -2.49 -10.31 -13.49
N GLN A 231 -2.87 -10.92 -14.58
CA GLN A 231 -2.76 -10.36 -15.91
C GLN A 231 -4.14 -10.33 -16.52
N ASN A 232 -4.52 -9.17 -17.03
CA ASN A 232 -5.78 -8.98 -17.70
C ASN A 232 -5.54 -8.33 -19.06
N PHE A 233 -6.05 -8.98 -20.10
CA PHE A 233 -5.97 -8.50 -21.47
C PHE A 233 -7.40 -8.37 -22.01
N VAL A 234 -7.76 -7.16 -22.43
CA VAL A 234 -9.09 -6.84 -22.95
C VAL A 234 -8.96 -6.30 -24.37
N LEU A 235 -9.75 -6.84 -25.27
CA LEU A 235 -9.90 -6.34 -26.63
C LEU A 235 -11.38 -6.07 -26.89
N ASN A 236 -11.67 -4.86 -27.35
CA ASN A 236 -13.00 -4.45 -27.80
C ASN A 236 -12.96 -4.15 -29.30
N PHE A 237 -13.90 -4.70 -30.03
CA PHE A 237 -14.00 -4.53 -31.49
C PHE A 237 -15.15 -3.61 -31.82
N ASN A 238 -14.85 -2.47 -32.45
CA ASN A 238 -15.85 -1.54 -32.94
C ASN A 238 -16.21 -1.85 -34.42
N PHE A 239 -17.14 -2.77 -34.63
CA PHE A 239 -17.51 -3.20 -35.95
C PHE A 239 -18.15 -2.07 -36.81
N ASN A 240 -18.79 -1.08 -36.16
CA ASN A 240 -19.33 0.09 -36.88
C ASN A 240 -18.24 0.92 -37.55
N GLN A 241 -17.02 0.92 -36.98
CA GLN A 241 -15.89 1.61 -37.57
C GLN A 241 -15.36 0.85 -38.78
N ILE A 242 -15.29 -0.49 -38.70
CA ILE A 242 -14.93 -1.36 -39.84
C ILE A 242 -15.86 -1.06 -41.06
N TYR A 243 -17.17 -0.99 -40.82
CA TYR A 243 -18.12 -0.70 -41.89
C TYR A 243 -17.92 0.66 -42.57
N ARG A 244 -17.45 1.64 -41.83
CA ARG A 244 -17.18 2.97 -42.40
C ARG A 244 -15.87 3.04 -43.19
N GLU A 245 -14.86 2.29 -42.79
CA GLU A 245 -13.52 2.37 -43.39
C GLU A 245 -13.29 1.43 -44.55
N ILE A 246 -14.08 0.36 -44.68
CA ILE A 246 -13.97 -0.58 -45.77
C ILE A 246 -15.08 -0.32 -46.81
N PRO A 247 -14.77 0.40 -47.93
CA PRO A 247 -15.78 0.86 -48.88
C PRO A 247 -16.65 -0.28 -49.50
N TRP A 248 -16.04 -1.47 -49.70
CA TRP A 248 -16.77 -2.59 -50.26
C TRP A 248 -17.77 -3.22 -49.28
N LEU A 249 -17.58 -3.05 -47.97
CA LEU A 249 -18.54 -3.44 -46.92
C LEU A 249 -19.69 -2.43 -46.82
N ASN A 250 -19.52 -1.24 -47.35
CA ASN A 250 -20.50 -0.16 -47.28
C ASN A 250 -21.47 -0.13 -48.51
N SER A 251 -21.23 -0.97 -49.55
CA SER A 251 -22.14 -1.09 -50.67
C SER A 251 -23.35 -1.97 -50.33
N ASP A 252 -24.55 -1.49 -50.63
CA ASP A 252 -25.81 -2.13 -50.22
C ASP A 252 -26.11 -3.49 -50.91
N GLU A 253 -25.30 -3.88 -51.89
CA GLU A 253 -25.50 -5.08 -52.71
C GLU A 253 -24.76 -6.33 -52.22
N ASN A 254 -24.05 -6.29 -51.09
CA ASN A 254 -23.17 -7.39 -50.67
C ASN A 254 -23.85 -8.34 -49.67
N ILE A 255 -24.00 -9.61 -50.05
CA ILE A 255 -24.53 -10.71 -49.24
C ILE A 255 -23.71 -10.91 -47.92
N LEU A 256 -22.42 -10.66 -47.96
CA LEU A 256 -21.53 -10.70 -46.78
C LEU A 256 -21.93 -9.65 -45.72
N LYS A 257 -22.38 -8.46 -46.14
CA LYS A 257 -22.85 -7.39 -45.26
C LYS A 257 -24.14 -7.80 -44.52
N SER A 258 -25.03 -8.49 -45.17
CA SER A 258 -26.28 -8.98 -44.55
C SER A 258 -25.97 -10.09 -43.53
N LEU A 259 -25.02 -10.96 -43.81
CA LEU A 259 -24.59 -12.03 -42.91
C LEU A 259 -23.87 -11.47 -41.66
N ILE A 260 -22.96 -10.51 -41.81
CA ILE A 260 -22.27 -9.88 -40.67
C ILE A 260 -23.23 -9.05 -39.82
N LYS A 261 -24.21 -8.34 -40.46
CA LYS A 261 -25.27 -7.64 -39.74
C LYS A 261 -26.22 -8.55 -38.95
N SER A 262 -26.36 -9.81 -39.36
CA SER A 262 -27.21 -10.79 -38.66
C SER A 262 -26.51 -11.45 -37.46
N ILE A 263 -25.19 -11.28 -37.31
CA ILE A 263 -24.36 -11.86 -36.24
C ILE A 263 -24.14 -10.83 -35.11
N ILE A 264 -24.33 -9.55 -35.37
CA ILE A 264 -24.28 -8.44 -34.43
C ILE A 264 -25.67 -8.06 -33.94
#